data_9ba15bccd0b2e2ba4f4caefc11c0382e
#
_entry.id   9ba15bccd0b2e2ba4f4caefc11c0382e
#
_cell.length_a   1.000
_cell.length_b   1.000
_cell.length_c   1.000
_cell.angle_alpha   90.00
_cell.angle_beta   90.00
_cell.angle_gamma   90.00
#
_symmetry.space_group_name_H-M   'P 1'
#
loop_
_entity.id
_entity.type
_entity.pdbx_description
1 polymer ?
#
loop_
_entity_poly.entity_id
_entity_poly.type
_entity_poly.pdbx_seq_one_letter_code
_entity_poly.pdbx_strand_id
1 'polypeptide(L)'
;MITPETRPADSGDDPSTLARALEPVLIEACQGKLSDIEWFHADWQRGGAATGHAKWTENGNACPVIIKLPVGGIELSWTARLGDHGLDRDVRVGQTPHPTPRVFHSGAELGEYDLGWLVLESLEGKAVAGDLSASSVKGLIRAAAEFHARSIASRPDLGSPPATRDWAGIFARSRVSVKENRIPDSQRWNEAIRVVQKALPRMLARWEARPINTWCHGDLHPGNALHMPGDDGHPDRCVLIDLALIHAGHWVEDAVYLEHLFWGHQDRLFGIKPFSMLRKERKARGLDVGEQDTELANIKRVLLAAAVPRFIGVEGDQKYVAAALEKIETLMGQLSHL
;
A
#
# COMPACT_ATOMS: atom_id res chain seq x y z
N MET A 1 -11.37 7.58 -6.94
CA MET A 1 -12.36 6.65 -6.35
C MET A 1 -12.79 5.73 -7.48
N ILE A 2 -12.34 4.47 -7.49
CA ILE A 2 -12.71 3.46 -8.50
C ILE A 2 -13.95 2.78 -7.95
N THR A 3 -15.11 2.99 -8.57
CA THR A 3 -16.32 2.22 -8.28
C THR A 3 -16.25 0.90 -9.04
N PRO A 4 -16.25 -0.26 -8.37
CA PRO A 4 -16.48 -1.53 -9.05
C PRO A 4 -17.96 -1.68 -9.39
N GLU A 5 -18.20 -2.42 -10.49
CA GLU A 5 -19.51 -2.88 -10.93
C GLU A 5 -20.34 -3.40 -9.75
N THR A 6 -21.58 -2.95 -9.68
CA THR A 6 -22.61 -3.49 -8.82
C THR A 6 -22.83 -4.97 -9.15
N ARG A 7 -22.15 -5.87 -8.43
CA ARG A 7 -22.68 -7.23 -8.24
C ARG A 7 -23.92 -7.09 -7.36
N PRO A 8 -24.97 -7.91 -7.60
CA PRO A 8 -26.10 -7.97 -6.70
C PRO A 8 -25.59 -8.26 -5.29
N ALA A 9 -26.19 -7.61 -4.30
CA ALA A 9 -25.87 -7.80 -2.91
C ALA A 9 -25.91 -9.30 -2.60
N ASP A 10 -24.73 -9.90 -2.54
CA ASP A 10 -24.57 -11.19 -1.90
C ASP A 10 -24.84 -10.89 -0.42
N SER A 11 -25.82 -11.60 0.16
CA SER A 11 -26.11 -11.58 1.59
C SER A 11 -25.00 -12.32 2.34
N GLY A 12 -23.77 -11.89 2.12
CA GLY A 12 -22.61 -12.33 2.88
C GLY A 12 -22.65 -11.67 4.25
N ASP A 13 -22.66 -12.48 5.30
CA ASP A 13 -22.60 -12.06 6.68
C ASP A 13 -21.58 -10.94 6.88
N ASP A 14 -22.03 -9.86 7.51
CA ASP A 14 -21.17 -8.74 7.93
C ASP A 14 -19.95 -9.32 8.68
N PRO A 15 -18.71 -9.05 8.25
CA PRO A 15 -17.52 -9.56 8.92
C PRO A 15 -17.51 -9.29 10.44
N SER A 16 -18.18 -8.25 10.89
CA SER A 16 -18.39 -7.96 12.31
C SER A 16 -19.23 -9.02 13.03
N THR A 17 -20.12 -9.72 12.34
CA THR A 17 -20.95 -10.78 12.95
C THR A 17 -20.07 -11.98 13.32
N LEU A 18 -19.19 -12.41 12.42
CA LEU A 18 -18.22 -13.48 12.71
C LEU A 18 -17.26 -13.06 13.82
N ALA A 19 -16.73 -11.83 13.76
CA ALA A 19 -15.81 -11.31 14.74
C ALA A 19 -16.44 -11.27 16.16
N ARG A 20 -17.71 -10.85 16.27
CA ARG A 20 -18.46 -10.88 17.54
C ARG A 20 -18.66 -12.31 18.08
N ALA A 21 -18.95 -13.27 17.20
CA ALA A 21 -19.12 -14.65 17.59
C ALA A 21 -17.80 -15.26 18.12
N LEU A 22 -16.64 -14.81 17.59
CA LEU A 22 -15.32 -15.27 17.98
C LEU A 22 -14.68 -14.48 19.14
N GLU A 23 -15.31 -13.41 19.59
CA GLU A 23 -14.79 -12.54 20.65
C GLU A 23 -14.39 -13.30 21.94
N PRO A 24 -15.19 -14.24 22.49
CA PRO A 24 -14.80 -15.00 23.70
C PRO A 24 -13.53 -15.81 23.46
N VAL A 25 -13.38 -16.42 22.28
CA VAL A 25 -12.20 -17.23 21.92
C VAL A 25 -10.96 -16.35 21.77
N LEU A 26 -11.14 -15.13 21.21
CA LEU A 26 -10.07 -14.15 21.07
C LEU A 26 -9.58 -13.65 22.44
N ILE A 27 -10.49 -13.37 23.37
CA ILE A 27 -10.13 -12.98 24.74
C ILE A 27 -9.33 -14.09 25.44
N GLU A 28 -9.74 -15.34 25.27
CA GLU A 28 -9.03 -16.49 25.81
C GLU A 28 -7.63 -16.63 25.18
N ALA A 29 -7.53 -16.53 23.85
CA ALA A 29 -6.25 -16.56 23.14
C ALA A 29 -5.30 -15.44 23.59
N CYS A 30 -5.85 -14.29 23.98
CA CYS A 30 -5.11 -13.17 24.58
C CYS A 30 -4.87 -13.32 26.08
N GLN A 31 -5.14 -14.49 26.69
CA GLN A 31 -4.92 -14.78 28.11
C GLN A 31 -5.63 -13.79 29.06
N GLY A 32 -6.80 -13.29 28.67
CA GLY A 32 -7.58 -12.30 29.43
C GLY A 32 -6.97 -10.89 29.48
N LYS A 33 -5.92 -10.61 28.73
CA LYS A 33 -5.33 -9.26 28.65
C LYS A 33 -6.13 -8.31 27.80
N LEU A 34 -7.05 -8.80 26.97
CA LEU A 34 -7.88 -8.04 26.04
C LEU A 34 -9.27 -7.83 26.66
N SER A 35 -9.78 -6.60 26.63
CA SER A 35 -11.11 -6.22 27.13
C SER A 35 -11.72 -5.06 26.34
N ASP A 36 -12.98 -4.75 26.64
CA ASP A 36 -13.72 -3.59 26.10
C ASP A 36 -13.67 -3.53 24.55
N ILE A 37 -14.02 -4.65 23.92
CA ILE A 37 -13.99 -4.76 22.44
C ILE A 37 -15.20 -4.05 21.83
N GLU A 38 -14.94 -3.08 20.97
CA GLU A 38 -15.95 -2.36 20.16
C GLU A 38 -15.63 -2.54 18.68
N TRP A 39 -16.35 -3.45 18.01
CA TRP A 39 -16.19 -3.68 16.58
C TRP A 39 -16.77 -2.53 15.77
N PHE A 40 -16.01 -2.06 14.79
CA PHE A 40 -16.47 -1.05 13.85
C PHE A 40 -16.21 -1.48 12.40
N HIS A 41 -17.03 -0.98 11.51
CA HIS A 41 -16.86 -1.12 10.07
C HIS A 41 -16.61 0.27 9.50
N ALA A 42 -15.51 0.44 8.78
CA ALA A 42 -15.30 1.70 8.08
C ALA A 42 -16.09 1.67 6.78
N ASP A 43 -16.90 2.72 6.51
CA ASP A 43 -17.78 2.82 5.33
C ASP A 43 -17.07 2.60 3.98
N TRP A 44 -15.75 2.72 3.96
CA TRP A 44 -14.91 2.49 2.79
C TRP A 44 -14.32 1.07 2.71
N GLN A 45 -14.45 0.26 3.75
CA GLN A 45 -14.02 -1.15 3.76
C GLN A 45 -15.02 -2.01 2.97
N ARG A 46 -14.64 -2.40 1.77
CA ARG A 46 -15.45 -3.31 0.93
C ARG A 46 -14.98 -4.74 1.13
N GLY A 47 -15.41 -5.36 2.21
CA GLY A 47 -14.96 -6.70 2.60
C GLY A 47 -13.58 -6.65 3.28
N GLY A 48 -13.13 -7.76 3.81
CA GLY A 48 -11.86 -7.90 4.50
C GLY A 48 -12.01 -8.17 6.00
N ALA A 49 -10.99 -7.81 6.77
CA ALA A 49 -10.98 -8.04 8.21
C ALA A 49 -11.98 -7.13 8.94
N ALA A 50 -12.70 -7.67 9.92
CA ALA A 50 -13.35 -6.87 10.94
C ALA A 50 -12.25 -6.16 11.75
N THR A 51 -12.53 -4.91 12.13
CA THR A 51 -11.62 -4.10 12.95
C THR A 51 -12.35 -3.68 14.20
N GLY A 52 -11.67 -3.71 15.35
CA GLY A 52 -12.26 -3.32 16.63
C GLY A 52 -11.29 -2.48 17.45
N HIS A 53 -11.82 -1.52 18.20
CA HIS A 53 -11.13 -0.89 19.33
C HIS A 53 -11.21 -1.82 20.53
N ALA A 54 -10.15 -1.86 21.34
CA ALA A 54 -10.13 -2.62 22.58
C ALA A 54 -9.11 -2.03 23.56
N LYS A 55 -9.02 -2.62 24.75
CA LYS A 55 -7.99 -2.35 25.75
C LYS A 55 -7.11 -3.57 25.95
N TRP A 56 -5.81 -3.33 25.99
CA TRP A 56 -4.80 -4.33 26.37
C TRP A 56 -4.27 -4.00 27.74
N THR A 57 -4.37 -4.95 28.67
CA THR A 57 -3.88 -4.79 30.03
C THR A 57 -2.68 -5.70 30.28
N GLU A 58 -1.55 -5.12 30.64
CA GLU A 58 -0.34 -5.83 31.00
C GLU A 58 0.35 -5.16 32.18
N ASN A 59 0.73 -5.96 33.20
CA ASN A 59 1.39 -5.49 34.42
C ASN A 59 0.60 -4.34 35.12
N GLY A 60 -0.73 -4.39 35.08
CA GLY A 60 -1.61 -3.37 35.70
C GLY A 60 -1.77 -2.09 34.87
N ASN A 61 -1.11 -1.96 33.73
CA ASN A 61 -1.26 -0.82 32.82
C ASN A 61 -2.17 -1.23 31.66
N ALA A 62 -3.21 -0.41 31.40
CA ALA A 62 -4.09 -0.56 30.28
C ALA A 62 -3.75 0.45 29.18
N CYS A 63 -3.71 -0.01 27.93
CA CYS A 63 -3.53 0.86 26.77
C CYS A 63 -4.55 0.52 25.66
N PRO A 64 -4.91 1.50 24.82
CA PRO A 64 -5.80 1.27 23.69
C PRO A 64 -5.09 0.46 22.61
N VAL A 65 -5.83 -0.48 22.01
CA VAL A 65 -5.35 -1.34 20.92
C VAL A 65 -6.40 -1.43 19.80
N ILE A 66 -5.93 -1.84 18.63
CA ILE A 66 -6.77 -2.19 17.47
C ILE A 66 -6.71 -3.69 17.27
N ILE A 67 -7.85 -4.31 17.08
CA ILE A 67 -7.97 -5.71 16.68
C ILE A 67 -8.25 -5.79 15.19
N LYS A 68 -7.67 -6.76 14.50
CA LYS A 68 -7.95 -7.08 13.10
C LYS A 68 -8.16 -8.59 12.94
N LEU A 69 -9.32 -9.00 12.39
CA LEU A 69 -9.74 -10.41 12.26
C LEU A 69 -10.78 -10.57 11.13
N PRO A 70 -10.67 -11.57 10.21
CA PRO A 70 -9.49 -12.36 9.97
C PRO A 70 -8.40 -11.58 9.21
N VAL A 71 -7.15 -12.00 9.32
CA VAL A 71 -6.03 -11.47 8.52
C VAL A 71 -5.40 -12.55 7.67
N GLY A 72 -5.01 -12.19 6.44
CA GLY A 72 -4.30 -13.11 5.56
C GLY A 72 -2.88 -13.42 6.06
N GLY A 73 -2.36 -14.61 5.69
CA GLY A 73 -1.05 -15.07 6.17
C GLY A 73 0.12 -14.14 5.83
N ILE A 74 0.09 -13.44 4.70
CA ILE A 74 1.12 -12.45 4.34
C ILE A 74 1.07 -11.27 5.31
N GLU A 75 -0.10 -10.69 5.52
CA GLU A 75 -0.29 -9.56 6.43
C GLU A 75 0.10 -9.94 7.86
N LEU A 76 -0.40 -11.09 8.35
CA LEU A 76 -0.07 -11.61 9.67
C LEU A 76 1.43 -11.73 9.87
N SER A 77 2.11 -12.45 8.96
CA SER A 77 3.54 -12.72 9.07
C SER A 77 4.39 -11.44 9.06
N TRP A 78 4.09 -10.50 8.18
CA TRP A 78 4.86 -9.27 8.07
C TRP A 78 4.53 -8.28 9.18
N THR A 79 3.26 -8.14 9.55
CA THR A 79 2.86 -7.25 10.64
C THR A 79 3.44 -7.72 11.97
N ALA A 80 3.37 -9.02 12.27
CA ALA A 80 3.99 -9.58 13.47
C ALA A 80 5.51 -9.38 13.49
N ARG A 81 6.18 -9.60 12.35
CA ARG A 81 7.63 -9.44 12.21
C ARG A 81 8.11 -8.01 12.41
N LEU A 82 7.47 -7.04 11.75
CA LEU A 82 7.87 -5.63 11.79
C LEU A 82 7.33 -4.90 13.02
N GLY A 83 6.27 -5.40 13.62
CA GLY A 83 5.67 -4.87 14.84
C GLY A 83 6.26 -5.45 16.13
N ASP A 84 7.19 -6.41 16.06
CA ASP A 84 8.00 -6.81 17.21
C ASP A 84 9.13 -5.80 17.40
N HIS A 85 8.87 -4.80 18.24
CA HIS A 85 9.81 -3.70 18.48
C HIS A 85 10.93 -4.08 19.47
N GLY A 86 11.03 -5.36 19.87
CA GLY A 86 12.13 -5.89 20.68
C GLY A 86 12.33 -5.15 22.00
N LEU A 87 13.53 -4.59 22.20
CA LEU A 87 13.89 -3.83 23.41
C LEU A 87 13.15 -2.50 23.56
N ASP A 88 12.53 -1.99 22.48
CA ASP A 88 11.73 -0.76 22.51
C ASP A 88 10.34 -0.97 23.15
N ARG A 89 10.08 -2.15 23.73
CA ARG A 89 8.78 -2.47 24.38
C ARG A 89 8.42 -1.53 25.53
N ASP A 90 9.44 -0.93 26.16
CA ASP A 90 9.25 0.02 27.25
C ASP A 90 8.99 1.47 26.76
N VAL A 91 9.15 1.74 25.47
CA VAL A 91 8.82 3.02 24.89
C VAL A 91 7.29 3.18 24.89
N ARG A 92 6.81 4.34 25.30
CA ARG A 92 5.39 4.64 25.35
C ARG A 92 4.74 4.40 23.98
N VAL A 93 3.51 3.87 24.01
CA VAL A 93 2.69 3.72 22.82
C VAL A 93 2.66 5.04 22.04
N GLY A 94 2.89 4.97 20.71
CA GLY A 94 2.96 6.15 19.86
C GLY A 94 4.32 6.85 19.77
N GLN A 95 5.31 6.49 20.59
CA GLN A 95 6.63 7.13 20.60
C GLN A 95 7.75 6.35 19.89
N THR A 96 7.50 5.12 19.48
CA THR A 96 8.50 4.33 18.75
C THR A 96 8.75 4.91 17.35
N PRO A 97 10.00 5.01 16.88
CA PRO A 97 10.32 5.52 15.56
C PRO A 97 10.07 4.47 14.45
N HIS A 98 9.38 3.40 14.76
CA HIS A 98 9.08 2.31 13.83
C HIS A 98 8.09 2.76 12.74
N PRO A 99 8.28 2.31 11.48
CA PRO A 99 7.40 2.68 10.38
C PRO A 99 6.09 1.88 10.36
N THR A 100 5.90 0.95 11.30
CA THR A 100 4.71 0.09 11.44
C THR A 100 4.22 0.09 12.88
N PRO A 101 2.91 -0.17 13.15
CA PRO A 101 2.39 -0.27 14.50
C PRO A 101 3.07 -1.39 15.28
N ARG A 102 3.19 -1.23 16.59
CA ARG A 102 3.58 -2.30 17.49
C ARG A 102 2.51 -3.39 17.50
N VAL A 103 2.96 -4.65 17.57
CA VAL A 103 2.09 -5.82 17.78
C VAL A 103 2.15 -6.24 19.24
N PHE A 104 1.00 -6.27 19.90
CA PHE A 104 0.88 -6.75 21.27
C PHE A 104 0.72 -8.28 21.31
N HIS A 105 -0.12 -8.79 20.39
CA HIS A 105 -0.33 -10.23 20.24
C HIS A 105 -0.83 -10.56 18.85
N SER A 106 -0.65 -11.82 18.44
CA SER A 106 -1.10 -12.30 17.14
C SER A 106 -1.17 -13.82 17.15
N GLY A 107 -1.97 -14.39 16.25
CA GLY A 107 -2.04 -15.82 16.03
C GLY A 107 -2.45 -16.16 14.61
N ALA A 108 -2.03 -17.34 14.13
CA ALA A 108 -2.46 -17.87 12.84
C ALA A 108 -3.75 -18.69 12.95
N GLU A 109 -4.08 -19.12 14.16
CA GLU A 109 -5.25 -19.91 14.50
C GLU A 109 -6.02 -19.21 15.62
N LEU A 110 -7.33 -19.35 15.64
CA LEU A 110 -8.20 -18.84 16.69
C LEU A 110 -9.15 -19.94 17.16
N GLY A 111 -8.87 -20.53 18.32
CA GLY A 111 -9.53 -21.75 18.76
C GLY A 111 -9.28 -22.91 17.79
N GLU A 112 -10.35 -23.45 17.22
CA GLU A 112 -10.30 -24.55 16.23
C GLU A 112 -10.30 -24.04 14.77
N TYR A 113 -10.25 -22.69 14.57
CA TYR A 113 -10.34 -22.08 13.26
C TYR A 113 -8.97 -21.65 12.75
N ASP A 114 -8.68 -21.94 11.49
CA ASP A 114 -7.52 -21.44 10.73
C ASP A 114 -7.76 -19.98 10.33
N LEU A 115 -7.75 -19.10 11.33
CA LEU A 115 -8.03 -17.66 11.18
C LEU A 115 -6.91 -16.84 11.81
N GLY A 116 -6.18 -16.13 10.95
CA GLY A 116 -5.17 -15.18 11.42
C GLY A 116 -5.79 -13.96 12.10
N TRP A 117 -5.17 -13.46 13.16
CA TRP A 117 -5.61 -12.29 13.89
C TRP A 117 -4.44 -11.49 14.46
N LEU A 118 -4.69 -10.20 14.72
CA LEU A 118 -3.71 -9.24 15.21
C LEU A 118 -4.31 -8.36 16.30
N VAL A 119 -3.52 -8.07 17.34
CA VAL A 119 -3.75 -7.00 18.32
C VAL A 119 -2.63 -5.99 18.16
N LEU A 120 -2.97 -4.80 17.70
CA LEU A 120 -2.05 -3.75 17.28
C LEU A 120 -2.14 -2.54 18.19
N GLU A 121 -1.08 -1.77 18.24
CA GLU A 121 -1.05 -0.43 18.81
C GLU A 121 -2.16 0.44 18.21
N SER A 122 -2.97 1.05 19.05
CA SER A 122 -3.90 2.10 18.63
C SER A 122 -3.15 3.43 18.53
N LEU A 123 -3.02 3.92 17.31
CA LEU A 123 -2.31 5.17 17.01
C LEU A 123 -3.30 6.33 16.94
N GLU A 124 -3.03 7.42 17.62
CA GLU A 124 -3.84 8.65 17.60
C GLU A 124 -3.64 9.51 16.34
N GLY A 125 -2.95 8.96 15.33
CA GLY A 125 -2.70 9.62 14.05
C GLY A 125 -3.94 9.67 13.15
N LYS A 126 -3.94 10.65 12.24
CA LYS A 126 -4.93 10.73 11.17
C LYS A 126 -4.40 10.07 9.91
N ALA A 127 -5.27 9.41 9.15
CA ALA A 127 -4.88 8.94 7.82
C ALA A 127 -4.35 10.12 6.98
N VAL A 128 -3.19 9.95 6.36
CA VAL A 128 -2.58 10.98 5.49
C VAL A 128 -3.54 11.42 4.38
N ALA A 129 -4.42 10.52 3.93
CA ALA A 129 -5.45 10.82 2.92
C ALA A 129 -6.45 11.89 3.41
N GLY A 130 -6.76 11.92 4.71
CA GLY A 130 -7.69 12.87 5.34
C GLY A 130 -7.06 14.21 5.72
N ASP A 131 -5.73 14.27 5.83
CA ASP A 131 -4.97 15.48 6.20
C ASP A 131 -3.70 15.59 5.35
N LEU A 132 -3.91 15.72 4.04
CA LEU A 132 -2.81 15.77 3.07
C LEU A 132 -2.10 17.12 3.12
N SER A 133 -0.84 17.12 3.48
CA SER A 133 0.04 18.29 3.60
C SER A 133 1.45 17.97 3.09
N ALA A 134 2.26 18.99 2.89
CA ALA A 134 3.67 18.78 2.53
C ALA A 134 4.42 17.97 3.60
N SER A 135 4.10 18.14 4.88
CA SER A 135 4.70 17.37 5.98
C SER A 135 4.28 15.91 5.92
N SER A 136 2.97 15.64 5.84
CA SER A 136 2.45 14.28 5.83
C SER A 136 2.92 13.48 4.59
N VAL A 137 3.00 14.11 3.40
CA VAL A 137 3.56 13.47 2.18
C VAL A 137 5.05 13.15 2.35
N LYS A 138 5.84 14.06 2.93
CA LYS A 138 7.25 13.79 3.24
C LYS A 138 7.39 12.70 4.29
N GLY A 139 6.55 12.73 5.32
CA GLY A 139 6.49 11.71 6.37
C GLY A 139 6.21 10.32 5.79
N LEU A 140 5.21 10.20 4.92
CA LEU A 140 4.88 8.96 4.22
C LEU A 140 6.08 8.39 3.42
N ILE A 141 6.77 9.24 2.64
CA ILE A 141 7.92 8.79 1.84
C ILE A 141 9.11 8.38 2.74
N ARG A 142 9.34 9.08 3.86
CA ARG A 142 10.35 8.68 4.84
C ARG A 142 10.01 7.36 5.52
N ALA A 143 8.74 7.17 5.90
CA ALA A 143 8.26 5.92 6.47
C ALA A 143 8.41 4.75 5.47
N ALA A 144 8.16 4.97 4.18
CA ALA A 144 8.39 3.97 3.15
C ALA A 144 9.88 3.58 3.03
N ALA A 145 10.80 4.54 3.06
CA ALA A 145 12.24 4.25 3.04
C ALA A 145 12.70 3.49 4.29
N GLU A 146 12.17 3.86 5.47
CA GLU A 146 12.45 3.16 6.72
C GLU A 146 11.88 1.74 6.71
N PHE A 147 10.66 1.57 6.20
CA PHE A 147 10.04 0.27 5.99
C PHE A 147 10.90 -0.64 5.09
N HIS A 148 11.41 -0.11 3.95
CA HIS A 148 12.32 -0.85 3.09
C HIS A 148 13.59 -1.29 3.85
N ALA A 149 14.18 -0.42 4.65
CA ALA A 149 15.38 -0.75 5.42
C ALA A 149 15.12 -1.86 6.45
N ARG A 150 14.05 -1.73 7.23
CA ARG A 150 13.71 -2.69 8.28
C ARG A 150 13.23 -4.03 7.73
N SER A 151 12.45 -4.03 6.65
CA SER A 151 11.99 -5.26 6.02
C SER A 151 13.15 -6.06 5.44
N ILE A 152 14.13 -5.41 4.79
CA ILE A 152 15.34 -6.06 4.31
C ILE A 152 16.18 -6.60 5.48
N ALA A 153 16.36 -5.81 6.55
CA ALA A 153 17.13 -6.23 7.72
C ALA A 153 16.48 -7.42 8.43
N SER A 154 15.14 -7.45 8.53
CA SER A 154 14.40 -8.53 9.19
C SER A 154 14.30 -9.81 8.34
N ARG A 155 14.37 -9.68 7.00
CA ARG A 155 14.35 -10.78 6.04
C ARG A 155 15.23 -10.43 4.83
N PRO A 156 16.55 -10.70 4.91
CA PRO A 156 17.52 -10.37 3.85
C PRO A 156 17.32 -11.18 2.56
N ASP A 157 16.83 -12.41 2.68
CA ASP A 157 16.48 -13.24 1.52
C ASP A 157 15.15 -12.75 0.93
N LEU A 158 15.25 -12.03 -0.16
CA LEU A 158 14.09 -11.44 -0.84
C LEU A 158 13.28 -12.47 -1.64
N GLY A 159 13.88 -13.62 -2.00
CA GLY A 159 13.21 -14.62 -2.83
C GLY A 159 12.85 -14.11 -4.21
N SER A 160 11.78 -14.65 -4.78
CA SER A 160 11.29 -14.30 -6.13
C SER A 160 10.17 -13.26 -6.07
N PRO A 161 10.12 -12.33 -7.03
CA PRO A 161 9.00 -11.40 -7.15
C PRO A 161 7.72 -12.16 -7.55
N PRO A 162 6.53 -11.58 -7.32
CA PRO A 162 5.29 -12.15 -7.81
C PRO A 162 5.29 -12.25 -9.34
N ALA A 163 4.48 -13.16 -9.87
CA ALA A 163 4.34 -13.36 -11.30
C ALA A 163 3.95 -12.06 -12.01
N THR A 164 4.53 -11.85 -13.19
CA THR A 164 4.22 -10.69 -14.02
C THR A 164 2.74 -10.71 -14.42
N ARG A 165 2.08 -9.56 -14.34
CA ARG A 165 0.69 -9.40 -14.77
C ARG A 165 0.56 -9.65 -16.29
N ASP A 166 -0.61 -10.14 -16.72
CA ASP A 166 -0.98 -10.22 -18.14
C ASP A 166 -1.20 -8.81 -18.73
N TRP A 167 -0.10 -8.10 -18.96
CA TRP A 167 -0.15 -6.75 -19.53
C TRP A 167 -0.74 -6.73 -20.95
N ALA A 168 -0.50 -7.78 -21.75
CA ALA A 168 -1.04 -7.86 -23.09
C ALA A 168 -2.58 -7.91 -23.06
N GLY A 169 -3.14 -8.77 -22.22
CA GLY A 169 -4.58 -8.85 -22.00
C GLY A 169 -5.17 -7.58 -21.37
N ILE A 170 -4.47 -6.94 -20.44
CA ILE A 170 -4.88 -5.65 -19.85
C ILE A 170 -4.97 -4.58 -20.95
N PHE A 171 -3.98 -4.45 -21.81
CA PHE A 171 -3.98 -3.42 -22.88
C PHE A 171 -5.00 -3.71 -23.97
N ALA A 172 -5.24 -4.98 -24.29
CA ALA A 172 -6.33 -5.34 -25.19
C ALA A 172 -7.68 -4.86 -24.63
N ARG A 173 -7.94 -5.12 -23.34
CA ARG A 173 -9.16 -4.64 -22.65
C ARG A 173 -9.19 -3.12 -22.52
N SER A 174 -8.06 -2.45 -22.29
CA SER A 174 -7.99 -0.98 -22.26
C SER A 174 -8.48 -0.37 -23.59
N ARG A 175 -8.08 -0.93 -24.74
CA ARG A 175 -8.55 -0.46 -26.04
C ARG A 175 -10.06 -0.65 -26.24
N VAL A 176 -10.60 -1.74 -25.76
CA VAL A 176 -12.06 -1.95 -25.76
C VAL A 176 -12.75 -0.91 -24.90
N SER A 177 -12.26 -0.72 -23.66
CA SER A 177 -12.83 0.25 -22.72
C SER A 177 -12.77 1.70 -23.21
N VAL A 178 -11.72 2.09 -23.94
CA VAL A 178 -11.63 3.44 -24.57
C VAL A 178 -12.84 3.70 -25.46
N LYS A 179 -13.26 2.70 -26.23
CA LYS A 179 -14.41 2.81 -27.13
C LYS A 179 -15.75 2.73 -26.40
N GLU A 180 -15.90 1.75 -25.53
CA GLU A 180 -17.15 1.46 -24.82
C GLU A 180 -17.49 2.56 -23.80
N ASN A 181 -16.51 3.02 -23.06
CA ASN A 181 -16.66 4.03 -22.01
C ASN A 181 -16.57 5.45 -22.54
N ARG A 182 -16.52 5.66 -23.86
CA ARG A 182 -16.47 6.98 -24.51
C ARG A 182 -15.40 7.91 -23.90
N ILE A 183 -14.24 7.34 -23.57
CA ILE A 183 -13.13 8.09 -22.99
C ILE A 183 -12.71 9.21 -23.97
N PRO A 184 -12.53 10.46 -23.50
CA PRO A 184 -12.06 11.55 -24.34
C PRO A 184 -10.76 11.21 -25.06
N ASP A 185 -10.52 11.81 -26.21
CA ASP A 185 -9.33 11.58 -27.06
C ASP A 185 -9.13 10.12 -27.47
N SER A 186 -10.22 9.40 -27.75
CA SER A 186 -10.19 7.94 -28.02
C SER A 186 -9.21 7.55 -29.14
N GLN A 187 -9.04 8.40 -30.15
CA GLN A 187 -8.07 8.15 -31.23
C GLN A 187 -6.61 8.21 -30.70
N ARG A 188 -6.28 9.22 -29.89
CA ARG A 188 -4.94 9.36 -29.27
C ARG A 188 -4.67 8.17 -28.33
N TRP A 189 -5.67 7.77 -27.52
CA TRP A 189 -5.57 6.59 -26.66
C TRP A 189 -5.29 5.31 -27.43
N ASN A 190 -6.04 5.06 -28.52
CA ASN A 190 -5.82 3.86 -29.34
C ASN A 190 -4.42 3.83 -29.94
N GLU A 191 -3.92 4.98 -30.43
CA GLU A 191 -2.56 5.09 -30.97
C GLU A 191 -1.52 4.90 -29.87
N ALA A 192 -1.66 5.57 -28.73
CA ALA A 192 -0.75 5.45 -27.61
C ALA A 192 -0.64 4.00 -27.11
N ILE A 193 -1.78 3.33 -26.88
CA ILE A 193 -1.78 1.92 -26.46
C ILE A 193 -1.15 1.02 -27.54
N ARG A 194 -1.39 1.29 -28.83
CA ARG A 194 -0.76 0.52 -29.93
C ARG A 194 0.77 0.64 -29.91
N VAL A 195 1.29 1.84 -29.67
CA VAL A 195 2.74 2.06 -29.52
C VAL A 195 3.30 1.30 -28.35
N VAL A 196 2.61 1.34 -27.18
CA VAL A 196 2.99 0.57 -25.98
C VAL A 196 2.95 -0.93 -26.25
N GLN A 197 1.89 -1.46 -26.90
CA GLN A 197 1.78 -2.87 -27.24
C GLN A 197 2.94 -3.36 -28.13
N LYS A 198 3.38 -2.52 -29.09
CA LYS A 198 4.54 -2.85 -29.94
C LYS A 198 5.85 -2.93 -29.16
N ALA A 199 6.04 -2.05 -28.18
CA ALA A 199 7.24 -2.04 -27.33
C ALA A 199 7.16 -3.02 -26.16
N LEU A 200 5.99 -3.54 -25.84
CA LEU A 200 5.72 -4.35 -24.63
C LEU A 200 6.70 -5.50 -24.41
N PRO A 201 7.05 -6.34 -25.41
CA PRO A 201 7.96 -7.45 -25.15
C PRO A 201 9.33 -6.97 -24.63
N ARG A 202 9.87 -5.86 -25.16
CA ARG A 202 11.16 -5.30 -24.74
C ARG A 202 11.07 -4.64 -23.37
N MET A 203 9.99 -3.90 -23.11
CA MET A 203 9.75 -3.32 -21.79
C MET A 203 9.60 -4.39 -20.72
N LEU A 204 8.89 -5.50 -21.01
CA LEU A 204 8.75 -6.60 -20.05
C LEU A 204 10.07 -7.31 -19.82
N ALA A 205 10.83 -7.63 -20.86
CA ALA A 205 12.16 -8.24 -20.71
C ALA A 205 13.07 -7.37 -19.81
N ARG A 206 13.05 -6.05 -20.00
CA ARG A 206 13.81 -5.11 -19.18
C ARG A 206 13.28 -5.03 -17.74
N TRP A 207 11.97 -5.05 -17.58
CA TRP A 207 11.33 -5.06 -16.27
C TRP A 207 11.59 -6.35 -15.49
N GLU A 208 11.56 -7.49 -16.14
CA GLU A 208 11.80 -8.80 -15.54
C GLU A 208 13.27 -8.97 -15.14
N ALA A 209 14.21 -8.38 -15.90
CA ALA A 209 15.62 -8.37 -15.58
C ALA A 209 16.01 -7.37 -14.46
N ARG A 210 15.05 -6.63 -13.87
CA ARG A 210 15.33 -5.70 -12.78
C ARG A 210 15.88 -6.42 -11.55
N PRO A 211 16.81 -5.81 -10.81
CA PRO A 211 17.21 -6.37 -9.51
C PRO A 211 16.04 -6.37 -8.55
N ILE A 212 15.91 -7.43 -7.76
CA ILE A 212 15.00 -7.48 -6.63
C ILE A 212 15.79 -7.00 -5.43
N ASN A 213 15.48 -5.80 -4.93
CA ASN A 213 16.31 -5.11 -3.96
C ASN A 213 15.56 -4.55 -2.76
N THR A 214 14.27 -4.94 -2.62
CA THR A 214 13.47 -4.56 -1.45
C THR A 214 12.27 -5.48 -1.26
N TRP A 215 11.69 -5.40 -0.07
CA TRP A 215 10.30 -5.76 0.17
C TRP A 215 9.45 -4.51 -0.10
N CYS A 216 8.65 -4.55 -1.16
CA CYS A 216 7.70 -3.49 -1.47
C CYS A 216 6.50 -3.58 -0.52
N HIS A 217 5.96 -2.45 -0.11
CA HIS A 217 4.66 -2.40 0.58
C HIS A 217 3.54 -2.94 -0.32
N GLY A 218 3.63 -2.63 -1.60
CA GLY A 218 2.71 -3.11 -2.63
C GLY A 218 1.42 -2.31 -2.76
N ASP A 219 1.05 -1.55 -1.71
CA ASP A 219 -0.11 -0.66 -1.67
C ASP A 219 0.22 0.65 -0.94
N LEU A 220 1.35 1.26 -1.29
CA LEU A 220 1.84 2.47 -0.66
C LEU A 220 1.01 3.69 -1.09
N HIS A 221 0.03 4.06 -0.29
CA HIS A 221 -0.82 5.23 -0.55
C HIS A 221 -1.18 5.98 0.74
N PRO A 222 -1.67 7.24 0.64
CA PRO A 222 -2.00 8.06 1.81
C PRO A 222 -3.05 7.47 2.76
N GLY A 223 -3.91 6.57 2.28
CA GLY A 223 -4.88 5.87 3.12
C GLY A 223 -4.25 4.79 3.99
N ASN A 224 -3.12 4.23 3.58
CA ASN A 224 -2.36 3.19 4.31
C ASN A 224 -1.21 3.78 5.14
N ALA A 225 -1.31 5.06 5.51
CA ALA A 225 -0.38 5.71 6.40
C ALA A 225 -1.12 6.63 7.39
N LEU A 226 -0.73 6.55 8.65
CA LEU A 226 -1.20 7.44 9.71
C LEU A 226 -0.14 8.52 9.96
N HIS A 227 -0.55 9.78 9.86
CA HIS A 227 0.30 10.92 10.21
C HIS A 227 0.21 11.18 11.70
N MET A 228 1.35 11.12 12.36
CA MET A 228 1.55 11.42 13.77
C MET A 228 2.22 12.80 13.83
N PRO A 229 1.50 13.86 14.21
CA PRO A 229 2.10 15.16 14.40
C PRO A 229 3.21 15.09 15.44
N GLY A 230 4.28 15.82 15.19
CA GLY A 230 5.37 15.97 16.17
C GLY A 230 4.93 16.77 17.39
N ASP A 231 5.64 16.56 18.47
CA ASP A 231 5.55 17.35 19.70
C ASP A 231 6.93 17.94 20.05
N ASP A 232 7.04 18.62 21.20
CA ASP A 232 8.26 19.31 21.67
C ASP A 232 9.52 18.41 21.77
N GLY A 233 9.42 17.12 21.51
CA GLY A 233 10.55 16.19 21.57
C GLY A 233 10.66 15.27 20.35
N HIS A 234 9.64 15.22 19.49
CA HIS A 234 9.56 14.25 18.42
C HIS A 234 9.11 14.90 17.11
N PRO A 235 9.81 14.62 15.97
CA PRO A 235 9.41 15.15 14.67
C PRO A 235 8.14 14.47 14.15
N ASP A 236 7.43 15.18 13.26
CA ASP A 236 6.35 14.59 12.46
C ASP A 236 6.80 13.27 11.81
N ARG A 237 5.97 12.25 11.94
CA ARG A 237 6.23 10.94 11.34
C ARG A 237 4.98 10.33 10.73
N CYS A 238 5.17 9.35 9.88
CA CYS A 238 4.08 8.48 9.43
C CYS A 238 4.35 7.04 9.85
N VAL A 239 3.26 6.33 10.10
CA VAL A 239 3.25 4.88 10.37
C VAL A 239 2.45 4.20 9.27
N LEU A 240 3.04 3.22 8.62
CA LEU A 240 2.43 2.43 7.55
C LEU A 240 1.57 1.32 8.14
N ILE A 241 0.42 1.11 7.56
CA ILE A 241 -0.54 0.06 7.92
C ILE A 241 -0.94 -0.73 6.68
N ASP A 242 -1.63 -1.85 6.87
CA ASP A 242 -2.12 -2.72 5.80
C ASP A 242 -1.00 -3.35 4.96
N LEU A 243 -0.33 -4.32 5.55
CA LEU A 243 0.81 -5.03 4.97
C LEU A 243 0.40 -6.25 4.13
N ALA A 244 -0.86 -6.32 3.68
CA ALA A 244 -1.41 -7.47 2.97
C ALA A 244 -0.79 -7.72 1.59
N LEU A 245 -0.23 -6.69 0.95
CA LEU A 245 0.33 -6.77 -0.40
C LEU A 245 1.86 -6.72 -0.45
N ILE A 246 2.53 -6.93 0.69
CA ILE A 246 4.00 -7.00 0.72
C ILE A 246 4.51 -8.09 -0.22
N HIS A 247 5.51 -7.75 -1.01
CA HIS A 247 6.17 -8.69 -1.90
C HIS A 247 7.62 -8.30 -2.18
N ALA A 248 8.42 -9.28 -2.57
CA ALA A 248 9.77 -9.03 -3.07
C ALA A 248 9.70 -8.28 -4.41
N GLY A 249 10.45 -7.19 -4.54
CA GLY A 249 10.36 -6.34 -5.72
C GLY A 249 11.51 -5.35 -5.83
N HIS A 250 11.31 -4.39 -6.71
CA HIS A 250 12.19 -3.23 -6.85
C HIS A 250 11.51 -2.00 -6.22
N TRP A 251 12.24 -1.22 -5.44
CA TRP A 251 11.71 -0.06 -4.71
C TRP A 251 10.95 0.97 -5.58
N VAL A 252 11.26 1.01 -6.86
CA VAL A 252 10.56 1.84 -7.85
C VAL A 252 9.06 1.51 -7.91
N GLU A 253 8.66 0.30 -7.55
CA GLU A 253 7.25 -0.12 -7.58
C GLU A 253 6.41 0.71 -6.62
N ASP A 254 6.86 0.86 -5.37
CA ASP A 254 6.18 1.70 -4.38
C ASP A 254 6.25 3.19 -4.74
N ALA A 255 7.41 3.66 -5.22
CA ALA A 255 7.58 5.06 -5.62
C ALA A 255 6.62 5.48 -6.73
N VAL A 256 6.50 4.65 -7.78
CA VAL A 256 5.63 4.92 -8.92
C VAL A 256 4.17 4.69 -8.55
N TYR A 257 3.88 3.70 -7.69
CA TYR A 257 2.53 3.48 -7.18
C TYR A 257 2.00 4.70 -6.42
N LEU A 258 2.80 5.27 -5.51
CA LEU A 258 2.41 6.51 -4.82
C LEU A 258 2.26 7.69 -5.81
N GLU A 259 3.19 7.83 -6.76
CA GLU A 259 3.16 8.92 -7.73
C GLU A 259 1.92 8.89 -8.62
N HIS A 260 1.54 7.69 -9.10
CA HIS A 260 0.47 7.57 -10.08
C HIS A 260 -0.90 7.96 -9.54
N LEU A 261 -1.12 7.85 -8.24
CA LEU A 261 -2.38 8.25 -7.59
C LEU A 261 -2.67 9.75 -7.69
N PHE A 262 -1.64 10.54 -8.00
CA PHE A 262 -1.72 12.00 -8.11
C PHE A 262 -1.58 12.51 -9.56
N TRP A 263 -1.64 11.64 -10.56
CA TRP A 263 -1.65 12.09 -11.94
C TRP A 263 -2.87 12.98 -12.19
N GLY A 264 -2.66 14.13 -12.85
CA GLY A 264 -3.69 15.16 -13.01
C GLY A 264 -3.92 16.05 -11.77
N HIS A 265 -3.36 15.70 -10.62
CA HIS A 265 -3.50 16.42 -9.34
C HIS A 265 -2.14 16.56 -8.64
N GLN A 266 -1.11 16.92 -9.39
CA GLN A 266 0.27 17.03 -8.86
C GLN A 266 0.44 18.16 -7.83
N ASP A 267 -0.44 19.16 -7.87
CA ASP A 267 -0.54 20.22 -6.86
C ASP A 267 -0.73 19.67 -5.45
N ARG A 268 -1.46 18.55 -5.31
CA ARG A 268 -1.68 17.84 -4.06
C ARG A 268 -0.42 17.17 -3.48
N LEU A 269 0.66 17.11 -4.24
CA LEU A 269 1.97 16.67 -3.78
C LEU A 269 2.85 17.84 -3.29
N PHE A 270 2.36 19.08 -3.31
CA PHE A 270 3.08 20.26 -2.79
C PHE A 270 4.48 20.42 -3.39
N GLY A 271 4.66 20.10 -4.67
CA GLY A 271 5.94 20.11 -5.35
C GLY A 271 6.89 18.95 -5.03
N ILE A 272 6.47 18.01 -4.18
CA ILE A 272 7.24 16.81 -3.85
C ILE A 272 7.15 15.84 -5.02
N LYS A 273 8.30 15.27 -5.40
CA LYS A 273 8.41 14.23 -6.43
C LYS A 273 8.67 12.88 -5.74
N PRO A 274 7.66 12.00 -5.59
CA PRO A 274 7.77 10.76 -4.79
C PRO A 274 8.97 9.91 -5.16
N PHE A 275 9.18 9.63 -6.46
CA PHE A 275 10.34 8.87 -6.93
C PHE A 275 11.68 9.49 -6.49
N SER A 276 11.87 10.79 -6.74
CA SER A 276 13.12 11.47 -6.44
C SER A 276 13.38 11.54 -4.94
N MET A 277 12.33 11.78 -4.15
CA MET A 277 12.44 11.85 -2.70
C MET A 277 12.71 10.47 -2.09
N LEU A 278 11.99 9.43 -2.51
CA LEU A 278 12.21 8.07 -2.01
C LEU A 278 13.62 7.57 -2.36
N ARG A 279 14.11 7.86 -3.58
CA ARG A 279 15.50 7.59 -3.98
C ARG A 279 16.51 8.24 -3.04
N LYS A 280 16.29 9.53 -2.70
CA LYS A 280 17.14 10.27 -1.74
C LYS A 280 17.11 9.65 -0.36
N GLU A 281 15.92 9.34 0.16
CA GLU A 281 15.74 8.75 1.50
C GLU A 281 16.34 7.34 1.60
N ARG A 282 16.24 6.52 0.53
CA ARG A 282 16.90 5.23 0.45
C ARG A 282 18.43 5.36 0.48
N LYS A 283 18.98 6.26 -0.35
CA LYS A 283 20.43 6.53 -0.36
C LYS A 283 20.94 6.97 1.00
N ALA A 284 20.18 7.82 1.70
CA ALA A 284 20.55 8.28 3.05
C ALA A 284 20.59 7.14 4.10
N ARG A 285 19.89 6.03 3.83
CA ARG A 285 19.88 4.81 4.67
C ARG A 285 20.84 3.73 4.19
N GLY A 286 21.68 4.03 3.19
CA GLY A 286 22.60 3.04 2.61
C GLY A 286 21.92 1.95 1.78
N LEU A 287 20.65 2.15 1.40
CA LEU A 287 19.93 1.20 0.55
C LEU A 287 20.28 1.41 -0.92
N ASP A 288 20.26 0.29 -1.67
CA ASP A 288 20.62 0.27 -3.08
C ASP A 288 19.73 1.20 -3.93
N VAL A 289 20.38 2.03 -4.75
CA VAL A 289 19.79 2.87 -5.79
C VAL A 289 20.72 2.90 -7.00
N GLY A 290 20.19 2.62 -8.19
CA GLY A 290 20.95 2.45 -9.41
C GLY A 290 20.71 3.53 -10.47
N GLU A 291 21.55 3.56 -11.51
CA GLU A 291 21.38 4.43 -12.68
C GLU A 291 20.14 4.04 -13.49
N GLN A 292 19.84 2.74 -13.55
CA GLN A 292 18.69 2.17 -14.26
C GLN A 292 17.33 2.48 -13.61
N ASP A 293 17.28 3.00 -12.38
CA ASP A 293 16.03 3.23 -11.65
C ASP A 293 15.07 4.15 -12.40
N THR A 294 15.59 5.16 -13.10
CA THR A 294 14.78 6.10 -13.89
C THR A 294 14.11 5.40 -15.07
N GLU A 295 14.83 4.53 -15.76
CA GLU A 295 14.30 3.72 -16.87
C GLU A 295 13.22 2.77 -16.35
N LEU A 296 13.49 2.04 -15.28
CA LEU A 296 12.53 1.14 -14.64
C LEU A 296 11.26 1.89 -14.18
N ALA A 297 11.42 3.08 -13.61
CA ALA A 297 10.30 3.93 -13.24
C ALA A 297 9.47 4.36 -14.47
N ASN A 298 10.12 4.70 -15.58
CA ASN A 298 9.43 5.08 -16.81
C ASN A 298 8.68 3.90 -17.43
N ILE A 299 9.28 2.70 -17.44
CA ILE A 299 8.59 1.48 -17.86
C ILE A 299 7.34 1.25 -17.00
N LYS A 300 7.48 1.30 -15.67
CA LYS A 300 6.35 1.10 -14.75
C LYS A 300 5.26 2.14 -14.95
N ARG A 301 5.62 3.41 -15.14
CA ARG A 301 4.67 4.51 -15.43
C ARG A 301 3.88 4.25 -16.72
N VAL A 302 4.57 3.84 -17.79
CA VAL A 302 3.92 3.53 -19.07
C VAL A 302 2.98 2.35 -18.94
N LEU A 303 3.39 1.28 -18.26
CA LEU A 303 2.55 0.10 -18.02
C LEU A 303 1.28 0.47 -17.24
N LEU A 304 1.40 1.26 -16.17
CA LEU A 304 0.26 1.70 -15.38
C LEU A 304 -0.64 2.66 -16.19
N ALA A 305 -0.05 3.62 -16.90
CA ALA A 305 -0.80 4.59 -17.69
C ALA A 305 -1.62 3.93 -18.82
N ALA A 306 -1.04 2.98 -19.54
CA ALA A 306 -1.73 2.25 -20.60
C ALA A 306 -2.85 1.32 -20.07
N ALA A 307 -2.81 0.98 -18.79
CA ALA A 307 -3.85 0.20 -18.13
C ALA A 307 -5.05 1.04 -17.64
N VAL A 308 -4.89 2.37 -17.52
CA VAL A 308 -5.91 3.27 -16.97
C VAL A 308 -7.29 3.06 -17.59
N PRO A 309 -7.47 3.01 -18.92
CA PRO A 309 -8.80 2.84 -19.49
C PRO A 309 -9.51 1.54 -19.10
N ARG A 310 -8.78 0.50 -18.73
CA ARG A 310 -9.36 -0.78 -18.28
C ARG A 310 -10.01 -0.68 -16.90
N PHE A 311 -9.47 0.17 -16.05
CA PHE A 311 -9.87 0.26 -14.63
C PHE A 311 -10.72 1.49 -14.30
N ILE A 312 -10.84 2.44 -15.22
CA ILE A 312 -11.60 3.66 -15.03
C ILE A 312 -12.84 3.63 -15.93
N GLY A 313 -14.02 3.70 -15.29
CA GLY A 313 -15.30 3.83 -15.97
C GLY A 313 -15.56 5.26 -16.49
N VAL A 314 -16.75 5.46 -17.05
CA VAL A 314 -17.20 6.76 -17.62
C VAL A 314 -17.16 7.91 -16.61
N GLU A 315 -17.35 7.59 -15.32
CA GLU A 315 -17.35 8.56 -14.21
C GLU A 315 -15.94 8.79 -13.61
N GLY A 316 -14.91 8.25 -14.24
CA GLY A 316 -13.52 8.40 -13.77
C GLY A 316 -13.08 9.87 -13.82
N ASP A 317 -12.08 10.18 -12.99
CA ASP A 317 -11.44 11.49 -12.97
C ASP A 317 -10.79 11.82 -14.32
N GLN A 318 -11.37 12.74 -15.05
CA GLN A 318 -10.93 13.12 -16.40
C GLN A 318 -9.51 13.72 -16.43
N LYS A 319 -9.11 14.43 -15.36
CA LYS A 319 -7.75 14.97 -15.25
C LYS A 319 -6.72 13.84 -15.09
N TYR A 320 -7.06 12.84 -14.30
CA TYR A 320 -6.22 11.65 -14.14
C TYR A 320 -6.06 10.90 -15.47
N VAL A 321 -7.17 10.68 -16.17
CA VAL A 321 -7.17 10.00 -17.48
C VAL A 321 -6.33 10.76 -18.51
N ALA A 322 -6.51 12.08 -18.63
CA ALA A 322 -5.71 12.91 -19.53
C ALA A 322 -4.21 12.87 -19.20
N ALA A 323 -3.87 12.99 -17.90
CA ALA A 323 -2.48 12.94 -17.45
C ALA A 323 -1.82 11.56 -17.71
N ALA A 324 -2.58 10.48 -17.63
CA ALA A 324 -2.08 9.15 -17.96
C ALA A 324 -1.74 9.04 -19.46
N LEU A 325 -2.59 9.59 -20.36
CA LEU A 325 -2.31 9.64 -21.80
C LEU A 325 -1.03 10.41 -22.09
N GLU A 326 -0.91 11.63 -21.52
CA GLU A 326 0.29 12.46 -21.67
C GLU A 326 1.56 11.76 -21.18
N LYS A 327 1.45 10.97 -20.10
CA LYS A 327 2.57 10.14 -19.59
C LYS A 327 3.03 9.13 -20.64
N ILE A 328 2.12 8.42 -21.30
CA ILE A 328 2.50 7.48 -22.35
C ILE A 328 3.22 8.22 -23.47
N GLU A 329 2.61 9.28 -24.01
CA GLU A 329 3.15 10.04 -25.16
C GLU A 329 4.55 10.57 -24.86
N THR A 330 4.74 11.15 -23.67
CA THR A 330 6.04 11.71 -23.26
C THR A 330 7.10 10.62 -23.02
N LEU A 331 6.74 9.55 -22.30
CA LEU A 331 7.73 8.56 -21.83
C LEU A 331 8.08 7.56 -22.93
N MET A 332 7.19 7.27 -23.88
CA MET A 332 7.54 6.39 -25.00
C MET A 332 8.64 6.97 -25.88
N GLY A 333 8.72 8.31 -26.00
CA GLY A 333 9.85 8.97 -26.66
C GLY A 333 11.19 8.72 -25.94
N GLN A 334 11.17 8.74 -24.59
CA GLN A 334 12.36 8.47 -23.76
C GLN A 334 12.78 6.99 -23.76
N LEU A 335 11.84 6.08 -23.99
CA LEU A 335 12.06 4.64 -24.07
C LEU A 335 12.24 4.12 -25.50
N SER A 336 12.44 5.02 -26.49
CA SER A 336 12.57 4.66 -27.91
C SER A 336 13.80 3.79 -28.21
N HIS A 337 14.79 3.75 -27.31
CA HIS A 337 15.96 2.89 -27.41
C HIS A 337 15.67 1.41 -27.05
N LEU A 338 14.56 1.15 -26.37
CA LEU A 338 14.05 -0.19 -26.14
C LEU A 338 13.27 -0.70 -27.37
#